data_fd0620783676bdd944f67fb0c4e6533e
#
_entry.id   fd0620783676bdd944f67fb0c4e6533e
#
_cell.length_a   1.000
_cell.length_b   1.000
_cell.length_c   1.000
_cell.angle_alpha   90.00
_cell.angle_beta   90.00
_cell.angle_gamma   90.00
#
_symmetry.space_group_name_H-M   'P 1'
#
loop_
_entity.id
_entity.type
_entity.pdbx_description
1 polymer ?
#
loop_
_entity_poly.entity_id
_entity_poly.type
_entity_poly.pdbx_seq_one_letter_code
_entity_poly.pdbx_strand_id
1 'polypeptide(L)'
;MGIFGFFNKEKKETLDKGLEKTKTSVFDKLARAVAGKSKVDDDVLDNLEEVLITSDVGVDTTLKIIRRIEERVARDKYVSTSELNAILRDEIADLLAENNSEDNDNWDLPGDHKPYVILVVGVNGVGKTTTIGKLAWQFKQAGKKVYLGAADTFRAAAVEQLCIWGERVGVPVVKQQMGSDPASVAFDTLQSAKANGADVVLIDTDGRLHNKVGLMNELKKIKEVMKKVLPEAPDEVMLVLDGSTGQNAFEQAKQFAAVTQITSLAITKLDGTAKGGVVIGISDQLKVPVKYIGLGEGMKDLQLFNKRQFVDSLFKGKSD
;
A
#
# COMPACT_ATOMS: atom_id res chain seq x y z
N MET A 1 14.74 28.97 0.43
CA MET A 1 13.81 27.81 0.48
C MET A 1 14.27 26.82 -0.59
N GLY A 2 14.86 25.71 -0.17
CA GLY A 2 15.51 24.78 -1.08
C GLY A 2 14.50 23.91 -1.82
N ILE A 3 14.92 23.34 -2.96
CA ILE A 3 14.18 22.41 -3.82
C ILE A 3 13.52 21.26 -3.00
N PHE A 4 14.17 20.79 -1.94
CA PHE A 4 13.63 19.77 -1.00
C PHE A 4 12.36 20.21 -0.27
N GLY A 5 12.24 21.49 0.10
CA GLY A 5 11.03 22.00 0.77
C GLY A 5 9.82 22.07 -0.16
N PHE A 6 10.05 22.30 -1.45
CA PHE A 6 8.99 22.37 -2.46
C PHE A 6 8.41 20.97 -2.77
N PHE A 7 9.28 19.96 -2.92
CA PHE A 7 8.86 18.56 -3.13
C PHE A 7 8.07 17.99 -1.96
N ASN A 8 8.45 18.29 -0.70
CA ASN A 8 7.71 17.87 0.48
C ASN A 8 6.33 18.52 0.54
N LYS A 9 6.20 19.77 0.11
CA LYS A 9 4.92 20.49 0.09
C LYS A 9 3.98 19.89 -0.97
N GLU A 10 4.45 19.64 -2.19
CA GLU A 10 3.65 19.02 -3.27
C GLU A 10 3.17 17.61 -2.88
N LYS A 11 4.04 16.78 -2.26
CA LYS A 11 3.66 15.46 -1.74
C LYS A 11 2.55 15.54 -0.70
N LYS A 12 2.67 16.47 0.24
CA LYS A 12 1.68 16.67 1.29
C LYS A 12 0.33 17.16 0.74
N GLU A 13 0.35 18.10 -0.20
CA GLU A 13 -0.87 18.60 -0.86
C GLU A 13 -1.58 17.46 -1.63
N THR A 14 -0.84 16.60 -2.32
CA THR A 14 -1.39 15.43 -3.02
C THR A 14 -1.98 14.41 -2.05
N LEU A 15 -1.32 14.17 -0.91
CA LEU A 15 -1.81 13.29 0.15
C LEU A 15 -3.11 13.84 0.75
N ASP A 16 -3.13 15.10 1.15
CA ASP A 16 -4.28 15.76 1.76
C ASP A 16 -5.49 15.77 0.79
N LYS A 17 -5.25 16.05 -0.50
CA LYS A 17 -6.28 16.01 -1.53
C LYS A 17 -6.78 14.58 -1.80
N GLY A 18 -5.86 13.61 -1.89
CA GLY A 18 -6.21 12.20 -2.13
C GLY A 18 -7.00 11.58 -0.97
N LEU A 19 -6.79 12.05 0.24
CA LEU A 19 -7.52 11.55 1.43
C LEU A 19 -8.71 12.45 1.85
N GLU A 20 -9.08 13.47 1.08
CA GLU A 20 -10.09 14.45 1.46
C GLU A 20 -11.45 13.82 1.80
N LYS A 21 -11.90 12.82 1.03
CA LYS A 21 -13.17 12.12 1.28
C LYS A 21 -13.12 11.33 2.58
N THR A 22 -12.04 10.60 2.83
CA THR A 22 -11.84 9.85 4.06
C THR A 22 -11.74 10.80 5.25
N LYS A 23 -10.92 11.83 5.14
CA LYS A 23 -10.74 12.85 6.16
C LYS A 23 -12.05 13.50 6.56
N THR A 24 -12.84 14.00 5.62
CA THR A 24 -14.13 14.65 5.89
C THR A 24 -15.07 13.67 6.61
N SER A 25 -15.16 12.43 6.14
CA SER A 25 -16.01 11.42 6.77
C SER A 25 -15.58 11.10 8.20
N VAL A 26 -14.29 10.86 8.44
CA VAL A 26 -13.75 10.51 9.76
C VAL A 26 -13.85 11.71 10.70
N PHE A 27 -13.42 12.88 10.25
CA PHE A 27 -13.43 14.10 11.08
C PHE A 27 -14.84 14.51 11.51
N ASP A 28 -15.81 14.54 10.58
CA ASP A 28 -17.20 14.90 10.89
C ASP A 28 -17.83 13.91 11.89
N LYS A 29 -17.51 12.63 11.78
CA LYS A 29 -17.99 11.61 12.73
C LYS A 29 -17.35 11.78 14.11
N LEU A 30 -16.03 11.99 14.17
CA LEU A 30 -15.31 12.24 15.42
C LEU A 30 -15.82 13.51 16.13
N ALA A 31 -16.04 14.59 15.39
CA ALA A 31 -16.58 15.82 15.94
C ALA A 31 -17.96 15.62 16.59
N ARG A 32 -18.80 14.77 15.97
CA ARG A 32 -20.10 14.41 16.55
C ARG A 32 -19.98 13.51 17.77
N ALA A 33 -19.06 12.55 17.75
CA ALA A 33 -18.82 11.62 18.86
C ALA A 33 -18.46 12.33 20.17
N VAL A 34 -17.74 13.47 20.07
CA VAL A 34 -17.31 14.25 21.25
C VAL A 34 -18.15 15.50 21.50
N ALA A 35 -19.17 15.77 20.66
CA ALA A 35 -19.99 16.98 20.79
C ALA A 35 -20.73 17.05 22.13
N GLY A 36 -20.57 18.17 22.84
CA GLY A 36 -21.22 18.41 24.14
C GLY A 36 -20.61 17.66 25.34
N LYS A 37 -19.54 16.88 25.12
CA LYS A 37 -18.83 16.17 26.21
C LYS A 37 -17.57 16.94 26.61
N SER A 38 -17.28 17.00 27.90
CA SER A 38 -16.08 17.66 28.46
C SER A 38 -15.00 16.67 28.92
N LYS A 39 -15.34 15.39 29.01
CA LYS A 39 -14.44 14.30 29.43
C LYS A 39 -14.61 13.11 28.51
N VAL A 40 -13.59 12.27 28.45
CA VAL A 40 -13.64 10.96 27.82
C VAL A 40 -14.28 9.99 28.79
N ASP A 41 -15.52 9.61 28.52
CA ASP A 41 -16.32 8.64 29.26
C ASP A 41 -16.65 7.44 28.33
N ASP A 42 -17.33 6.42 28.87
CA ASP A 42 -17.69 5.22 28.12
C ASP A 42 -18.52 5.55 26.86
N ASP A 43 -19.44 6.52 26.96
CA ASP A 43 -20.23 6.96 25.80
C ASP A 43 -19.35 7.55 24.67
N VAL A 44 -18.27 8.27 25.03
CA VAL A 44 -17.32 8.83 24.05
C VAL A 44 -16.51 7.73 23.42
N LEU A 45 -16.10 6.72 24.19
CA LEU A 45 -15.36 5.56 23.68
C LEU A 45 -16.21 4.70 22.74
N ASP A 46 -17.47 4.44 23.11
CA ASP A 46 -18.44 3.71 22.28
C ASP A 46 -18.69 4.43 20.94
N ASN A 47 -18.87 5.75 20.98
CA ASN A 47 -19.02 6.56 19.77
C ASN A 47 -17.75 6.55 18.91
N LEU A 48 -16.56 6.55 19.53
CA LEU A 48 -15.28 6.47 18.83
C LEU A 48 -15.12 5.09 18.15
N GLU A 49 -15.50 4.02 18.83
CA GLU A 49 -15.54 2.66 18.27
C GLU A 49 -16.41 2.63 17.00
N GLU A 50 -17.63 3.17 17.07
CA GLU A 50 -18.52 3.25 15.91
C GLU A 50 -17.90 4.02 14.74
N VAL A 51 -17.23 5.14 15.04
CA VAL A 51 -16.52 5.95 14.00
C VAL A 51 -15.42 5.11 13.32
N LEU A 52 -14.59 4.41 14.08
CA LEU A 52 -13.51 3.61 13.53
C LEU A 52 -14.03 2.43 12.69
N ILE A 53 -15.04 1.72 13.16
CA ILE A 53 -15.69 0.61 12.43
C ILE A 53 -16.31 1.12 11.13
N THR A 54 -17.09 2.20 11.19
CA THR A 54 -17.74 2.78 10.00
C THR A 54 -16.79 3.46 9.03
N SER A 55 -15.52 3.62 9.41
CA SER A 55 -14.43 4.09 8.56
C SER A 55 -13.58 2.95 7.98
N ASP A 56 -14.05 1.71 8.09
CA ASP A 56 -13.42 0.47 7.61
C ASP A 56 -12.06 0.12 8.29
N VAL A 57 -11.82 0.58 9.52
CA VAL A 57 -10.64 0.17 10.31
C VAL A 57 -10.71 -1.33 10.64
N GLY A 58 -11.92 -1.90 10.74
CA GLY A 58 -12.16 -3.28 11.13
C GLY A 58 -12.29 -3.47 12.64
N VAL A 59 -13.09 -4.45 13.06
CA VAL A 59 -13.50 -4.63 14.46
C VAL A 59 -12.29 -4.91 15.37
N ASP A 60 -11.46 -5.90 15.04
CA ASP A 60 -10.32 -6.31 15.88
C ASP A 60 -9.32 -5.16 16.12
N THR A 61 -9.00 -4.42 15.06
CA THR A 61 -8.08 -3.27 15.12
C THR A 61 -8.72 -2.11 15.88
N THR A 62 -10.03 -1.88 15.70
CA THR A 62 -10.77 -0.86 16.45
C THR A 62 -10.72 -1.16 17.95
N LEU A 63 -11.06 -2.37 18.38
CA LEU A 63 -11.00 -2.77 19.78
C LEU A 63 -9.59 -2.63 20.38
N LYS A 64 -8.56 -2.91 19.59
CA LYS A 64 -7.18 -2.71 20.01
C LYS A 64 -6.86 -1.22 20.23
N ILE A 65 -7.32 -0.33 19.34
CA ILE A 65 -7.15 1.13 19.48
C ILE A 65 -7.92 1.64 20.70
N ILE A 66 -9.19 1.27 20.86
CA ILE A 66 -10.03 1.69 22.00
C ILE A 66 -9.38 1.29 23.33
N ARG A 67 -8.93 0.04 23.47
CA ARG A 67 -8.23 -0.42 24.69
C ARG A 67 -6.98 0.43 25.00
N ARG A 68 -6.18 0.77 24.01
CA ARG A 68 -5.00 1.65 24.22
C ARG A 68 -5.39 3.04 24.69
N ILE A 69 -6.49 3.58 24.14
CA ILE A 69 -7.02 4.88 24.59
C ILE A 69 -7.53 4.79 26.03
N GLU A 70 -8.28 3.73 26.38
CA GLU A 70 -8.75 3.48 27.76
C GLU A 70 -7.58 3.44 28.76
N GLU A 71 -6.54 2.64 28.45
CA GLU A 71 -5.33 2.52 29.27
C GLU A 71 -4.64 3.90 29.46
N ARG A 72 -4.57 4.69 28.39
CA ARG A 72 -3.96 6.04 28.43
C ARG A 72 -4.81 7.01 29.24
N VAL A 73 -6.12 7.02 29.06
CA VAL A 73 -7.07 7.84 29.84
C VAL A 73 -7.03 7.47 31.33
N ALA A 74 -6.98 6.18 31.67
CA ALA A 74 -6.89 5.71 33.05
C ALA A 74 -5.56 6.13 33.72
N ARG A 75 -4.47 6.08 32.97
CA ARG A 75 -3.13 6.49 33.46
C ARG A 75 -3.04 8.00 33.70
N ASP A 76 -3.51 8.80 32.75
CA ASP A 76 -3.32 10.25 32.73
C ASP A 76 -4.38 10.99 33.54
N LYS A 77 -5.37 10.29 34.15
CA LYS A 77 -6.43 10.67 35.10
C LYS A 77 -7.43 11.75 34.62
N TYR A 78 -7.07 12.63 33.72
CA TYR A 78 -7.93 13.70 33.18
C TYR A 78 -7.57 13.94 31.73
N VAL A 79 -8.29 13.34 30.81
CA VAL A 79 -8.17 13.63 29.39
C VAL A 79 -9.42 14.36 28.95
N SER A 80 -9.24 15.57 28.48
CA SER A 80 -10.32 16.33 27.86
C SER A 80 -10.64 15.78 26.47
N THR A 81 -11.85 15.99 25.98
CA THR A 81 -12.22 15.62 24.61
C THR A 81 -11.42 16.37 23.55
N SER A 82 -10.86 17.52 23.87
CA SER A 82 -9.93 18.26 22.99
C SER A 82 -8.58 17.55 22.83
N GLU A 83 -8.13 16.78 23.82
CA GLU A 83 -6.90 15.99 23.77
C GLU A 83 -7.10 14.63 23.12
N LEU A 84 -8.34 14.14 23.05
CA LEU A 84 -8.67 12.82 22.51
C LEU A 84 -8.20 12.66 21.05
N ASN A 85 -8.33 13.68 20.21
CA ASN A 85 -7.86 13.64 18.83
C ASN A 85 -6.34 13.45 18.74
N ALA A 86 -5.58 14.09 19.61
CA ALA A 86 -4.13 13.93 19.67
C ALA A 86 -3.75 12.51 20.12
N ILE A 87 -4.43 11.99 21.16
CA ILE A 87 -4.23 10.64 21.67
C ILE A 87 -4.57 9.62 20.59
N LEU A 88 -5.71 9.74 19.91
CA LEU A 88 -6.12 8.84 18.83
C LEU A 88 -5.10 8.82 17.69
N ARG A 89 -4.59 9.98 17.30
CA ARG A 89 -3.54 10.08 16.26
C ARG A 89 -2.26 9.38 16.69
N ASP A 90 -1.82 9.59 17.92
CA ASP A 90 -0.61 8.97 18.45
C ASP A 90 -0.77 7.45 18.50
N GLU A 91 -1.87 6.93 19.05
CA GLU A 91 -2.13 5.49 19.16
C GLU A 91 -2.24 4.80 17.79
N ILE A 92 -2.85 5.46 16.80
CA ILE A 92 -2.90 4.93 15.43
C ILE A 92 -1.51 4.98 14.77
N ALA A 93 -0.75 6.06 14.97
CA ALA A 93 0.60 6.15 14.43
C ALA A 93 1.53 5.10 15.06
N ASP A 94 1.41 4.86 16.35
CA ASP A 94 2.18 3.84 17.06
C ASP A 94 1.77 2.43 16.62
N LEU A 95 0.48 2.19 16.41
CA LEU A 95 -0.04 0.92 15.86
C LEU A 95 0.53 0.64 14.47
N LEU A 96 0.53 1.63 13.59
CA LEU A 96 1.13 1.52 12.26
C LEU A 96 2.64 1.31 12.32
N ALA A 97 3.33 1.89 13.32
CA ALA A 97 4.76 1.75 13.52
C ALA A 97 5.17 0.32 13.90
N GLU A 98 4.30 -0.47 14.52
CA GLU A 98 4.58 -1.88 14.86
C GLU A 98 4.94 -2.72 13.64
N ASN A 99 4.38 -2.39 12.47
CA ASN A 99 4.58 -3.12 11.21
C ASN A 99 5.36 -2.32 10.14
N ASN A 100 5.54 -1.01 10.38
CA ASN A 100 6.26 -0.09 9.51
C ASN A 100 7.34 0.60 10.33
N SER A 101 8.35 -0.16 10.75
CA SER A 101 9.42 0.33 11.63
C SER A 101 10.25 1.44 10.99
N GLU A 102 10.38 1.43 9.65
CA GLU A 102 11.10 2.44 8.89
C GLU A 102 10.12 3.29 8.08
N ASP A 103 10.28 4.62 8.13
CA ASP A 103 9.62 5.52 7.20
C ASP A 103 10.37 5.47 5.87
N ASN A 104 9.68 5.05 4.82
CA ASN A 104 10.21 5.09 3.47
C ASN A 104 10.13 6.53 2.94
N ASP A 105 11.20 7.30 3.13
CA ASP A 105 11.24 8.69 2.70
C ASP A 105 11.88 8.88 1.31
N ASN A 106 12.52 7.86 0.79
CA ASN A 106 13.19 7.89 -0.51
C ASN A 106 12.91 6.63 -1.35
N TRP A 107 13.33 6.66 -2.63
CA TRP A 107 13.21 5.58 -3.59
C TRP A 107 14.48 4.71 -3.64
N ASP A 108 15.23 4.62 -2.55
CA ASP A 108 16.37 3.74 -2.47
C ASP A 108 15.91 2.28 -2.34
N LEU A 109 16.68 1.42 -2.96
CA LEU A 109 16.43 -0.02 -2.96
C LEU A 109 17.28 -0.65 -1.85
N PRO A 110 16.69 -1.45 -0.98
CA PRO A 110 17.46 -2.18 0.03
C PRO A 110 18.28 -3.30 -0.64
N GLY A 111 19.36 -3.69 0.01
CA GLY A 111 20.18 -4.82 -0.39
C GLY A 111 21.44 -4.45 -1.19
N ASP A 112 22.39 -5.39 -1.18
CA ASP A 112 23.73 -5.23 -1.76
C ASP A 112 23.84 -5.81 -3.17
N HIS A 113 22.76 -6.42 -3.70
CA HIS A 113 22.72 -7.04 -5.02
C HIS A 113 21.80 -6.32 -5.99
N LYS A 114 22.03 -6.53 -7.27
CA LYS A 114 21.25 -5.96 -8.38
C LYS A 114 20.94 -7.04 -9.43
N PRO A 115 19.76 -6.96 -10.03
CA PRO A 115 18.65 -6.06 -9.73
C PRO A 115 17.86 -6.46 -8.48
N TYR A 116 17.21 -5.49 -7.81
CA TYR A 116 16.17 -5.71 -6.80
C TYR A 116 14.89 -6.15 -7.50
N VAL A 117 14.30 -7.26 -7.09
CA VAL A 117 13.19 -7.90 -7.81
C VAL A 117 11.89 -7.82 -7.02
N ILE A 118 10.91 -7.12 -7.56
CA ILE A 118 9.57 -6.99 -6.99
C ILE A 118 8.58 -7.84 -7.80
N LEU A 119 8.04 -8.88 -7.17
CA LEU A 119 6.93 -9.67 -7.72
C LEU A 119 5.61 -9.05 -7.27
N VAL A 120 4.80 -8.57 -8.23
CA VAL A 120 3.55 -7.85 -7.94
C VAL A 120 2.38 -8.80 -8.05
N VAL A 121 1.63 -8.95 -6.96
CA VAL A 121 0.47 -9.83 -6.85
C VAL A 121 -0.79 -9.08 -6.42
N GLY A 122 -1.96 -9.66 -6.60
CA GLY A 122 -3.26 -9.07 -6.25
C GLY A 122 -4.35 -9.47 -7.23
N VAL A 123 -5.62 -9.32 -6.88
CA VAL A 123 -6.74 -9.68 -7.78
C VAL A 123 -6.78 -8.78 -9.02
N ASN A 124 -7.53 -9.20 -10.03
CA ASN A 124 -7.73 -8.39 -11.22
C ASN A 124 -8.55 -7.13 -10.89
N GLY A 125 -8.17 -5.98 -11.48
CA GLY A 125 -8.86 -4.70 -11.29
C GLY A 125 -8.41 -3.85 -10.11
N VAL A 126 -7.53 -4.36 -9.23
CA VAL A 126 -7.00 -3.56 -8.10
C VAL A 126 -5.95 -2.52 -8.51
N GLY A 127 -5.48 -2.55 -9.76
CA GLY A 127 -4.51 -1.58 -10.26
C GLY A 127 -3.06 -2.07 -10.26
N LYS A 128 -2.79 -3.40 -10.30
CA LYS A 128 -1.41 -3.95 -10.38
C LYS A 128 -0.58 -3.30 -11.49
N THR A 129 -1.01 -3.45 -12.73
CA THR A 129 -0.28 -2.95 -13.92
C THR A 129 -0.08 -1.44 -13.86
N THR A 130 -1.09 -0.68 -13.39
CA THR A 130 -0.99 0.76 -13.19
C THR A 130 0.03 1.10 -12.09
N THR A 131 0.02 0.36 -10.98
CA THR A 131 0.99 0.53 -9.89
C THR A 131 2.41 0.26 -10.38
N ILE A 132 2.61 -0.81 -11.15
CA ILE A 132 3.91 -1.13 -11.77
C ILE A 132 4.38 0.03 -12.66
N GLY A 133 3.51 0.57 -13.51
CA GLY A 133 3.86 1.71 -14.37
C GLY A 133 4.26 2.95 -13.59
N LYS A 134 3.53 3.27 -12.51
CA LYS A 134 3.85 4.40 -11.62
C LYS A 134 5.14 4.17 -10.83
N LEU A 135 5.36 2.96 -10.32
CA LEU A 135 6.62 2.59 -9.66
C LEU A 135 7.81 2.70 -10.61
N ALA A 136 7.66 2.19 -11.84
CA ALA A 136 8.69 2.30 -12.86
C ALA A 136 9.07 3.76 -13.14
N TRP A 137 8.06 4.63 -13.20
CA TRP A 137 8.29 6.07 -13.37
C TRP A 137 9.03 6.67 -12.18
N GLN A 138 8.63 6.36 -10.96
CA GLN A 138 9.24 6.87 -9.72
C GLN A 138 10.70 6.39 -9.60
N PHE A 139 10.97 5.11 -9.80
CA PHE A 139 12.34 4.58 -9.76
C PHE A 139 13.21 5.20 -10.85
N LYS A 140 12.67 5.40 -12.06
CA LYS A 140 13.40 6.07 -13.13
C LYS A 140 13.72 7.53 -12.78
N GLN A 141 12.79 8.27 -12.17
CA GLN A 141 13.04 9.63 -11.69
C GLN A 141 14.12 9.67 -10.59
N ALA A 142 14.21 8.60 -9.79
CA ALA A 142 15.27 8.40 -8.79
C ALA A 142 16.61 7.92 -9.41
N GLY A 143 16.72 7.92 -10.75
CA GLY A 143 17.95 7.54 -11.47
C GLY A 143 18.19 6.03 -11.55
N LYS A 144 17.20 5.19 -11.22
CA LYS A 144 17.32 3.73 -11.28
C LYS A 144 17.03 3.21 -12.69
N LYS A 145 17.75 2.20 -13.13
CA LYS A 145 17.49 1.47 -14.37
C LYS A 145 16.47 0.37 -14.13
N VAL A 146 15.29 0.51 -14.74
CA VAL A 146 14.09 -0.31 -14.49
C VAL A 146 13.85 -1.26 -15.64
N TYR A 147 13.42 -2.51 -15.32
CA TYR A 147 12.92 -3.52 -16.27
C TYR A 147 11.54 -4.01 -15.83
N LEU A 148 10.65 -4.24 -16.80
CA LEU A 148 9.31 -4.76 -16.56
C LEU A 148 9.15 -6.14 -17.18
N GLY A 149 8.45 -7.06 -16.47
CA GLY A 149 8.11 -8.39 -16.96
C GLY A 149 6.59 -8.57 -17.02
N ALA A 150 6.07 -8.90 -18.21
CA ALA A 150 4.64 -9.12 -18.46
C ALA A 150 4.27 -10.59 -18.25
N ALA A 151 4.25 -11.04 -16.98
CA ALA A 151 3.93 -12.43 -16.65
C ALA A 151 2.42 -12.70 -16.46
N ASP A 152 1.54 -11.72 -16.63
CA ASP A 152 0.08 -11.94 -16.80
C ASP A 152 -0.21 -12.36 -18.26
N THR A 153 0.30 -13.51 -18.66
CA THR A 153 0.32 -13.98 -20.06
C THR A 153 -1.05 -14.42 -20.61
N PHE A 154 -2.03 -14.62 -19.75
CA PHE A 154 -3.37 -15.06 -20.13
C PHE A 154 -4.33 -13.91 -20.43
N ARG A 155 -3.93 -12.67 -20.14
CA ARG A 155 -4.72 -11.47 -20.37
C ARG A 155 -4.04 -10.52 -21.34
N ALA A 156 -4.46 -10.58 -22.63
CA ALA A 156 -3.90 -9.72 -23.69
C ALA A 156 -3.90 -8.24 -23.31
N ALA A 157 -5.00 -7.76 -22.74
CA ALA A 157 -5.13 -6.37 -22.31
C ALA A 157 -4.14 -6.00 -21.18
N ALA A 158 -3.77 -6.92 -20.31
CA ALA A 158 -2.78 -6.65 -19.25
C ALA A 158 -1.37 -6.51 -19.82
N VAL A 159 -0.99 -7.42 -20.73
CA VAL A 159 0.29 -7.36 -21.44
C VAL A 159 0.40 -6.06 -22.24
N GLU A 160 -0.66 -5.71 -23.01
CA GLU A 160 -0.70 -4.49 -23.81
C GLU A 160 -0.62 -3.24 -22.92
N GLN A 161 -1.36 -3.19 -21.79
CA GLN A 161 -1.32 -2.10 -20.84
C GLN A 161 0.08 -1.92 -20.24
N LEU A 162 0.78 -3.02 -19.90
CA LEU A 162 2.14 -2.93 -19.39
C LEU A 162 3.11 -2.41 -20.44
N CYS A 163 2.95 -2.80 -21.71
CA CYS A 163 3.74 -2.26 -22.83
C CYS A 163 3.53 -0.75 -23.00
N ILE A 164 2.27 -0.29 -22.94
CA ILE A 164 1.95 1.15 -23.01
C ILE A 164 2.62 1.91 -21.84
N TRP A 165 2.61 1.35 -20.63
CA TRP A 165 3.34 1.94 -19.51
C TRP A 165 4.85 1.96 -19.74
N GLY A 166 5.42 0.88 -20.26
CA GLY A 166 6.83 0.79 -20.61
C GLY A 166 7.25 1.87 -21.62
N GLU A 167 6.48 2.04 -22.68
CA GLU A 167 6.69 3.10 -23.69
C GLU A 167 6.56 4.50 -23.07
N ARG A 168 5.49 4.76 -22.31
CA ARG A 168 5.23 6.06 -21.67
C ARG A 168 6.33 6.46 -20.69
N VAL A 169 6.86 5.51 -19.93
CA VAL A 169 7.94 5.73 -18.97
C VAL A 169 9.31 5.68 -19.66
N GLY A 170 9.40 5.00 -20.81
CA GLY A 170 10.67 4.77 -21.54
C GLY A 170 11.53 3.76 -20.78
N VAL A 171 10.96 2.60 -20.43
CA VAL A 171 11.64 1.45 -19.82
C VAL A 171 11.31 0.18 -20.59
N PRO A 172 12.26 -0.79 -20.70
CA PRO A 172 12.02 -2.03 -21.42
C PRO A 172 10.98 -2.91 -20.74
N VAL A 173 10.15 -3.55 -21.56
CA VAL A 173 9.17 -4.57 -21.15
C VAL A 173 9.54 -5.90 -21.82
N VAL A 174 9.78 -6.93 -21.01
CA VAL A 174 9.98 -8.30 -21.49
C VAL A 174 8.64 -9.02 -21.50
N LYS A 175 8.28 -9.55 -22.65
CA LYS A 175 7.04 -10.29 -22.87
C LYS A 175 7.28 -11.48 -23.78
N GLN A 176 6.40 -12.47 -23.74
CA GLN A 176 6.35 -13.58 -24.66
C GLN A 176 4.99 -13.64 -25.36
N GLN A 177 4.76 -14.69 -26.15
CA GLN A 177 3.47 -14.92 -26.79
C GLN A 177 2.37 -15.13 -25.75
N MET A 178 1.13 -14.78 -26.12
CA MET A 178 -0.05 -15.05 -25.29
C MET A 178 -0.13 -16.53 -24.91
N GLY A 179 -0.44 -16.78 -23.63
CA GLY A 179 -0.53 -18.13 -23.07
C GLY A 179 0.82 -18.81 -22.79
N SER A 180 1.95 -18.09 -22.97
CA SER A 180 3.26 -18.59 -22.52
C SER A 180 3.27 -18.80 -21.01
N ASP A 181 4.18 -19.65 -20.54
CA ASP A 181 4.37 -19.88 -19.11
C ASP A 181 4.83 -18.60 -18.40
N PRO A 182 4.08 -18.08 -17.41
CA PRO A 182 4.48 -16.89 -16.61
C PRO A 182 5.89 -16.98 -16.04
N ALA A 183 6.31 -18.19 -15.62
CA ALA A 183 7.64 -18.41 -15.08
C ALA A 183 8.75 -18.22 -16.14
N SER A 184 8.48 -18.54 -17.41
CA SER A 184 9.45 -18.28 -18.48
C SER A 184 9.62 -16.80 -18.77
N VAL A 185 8.53 -16.01 -18.70
CA VAL A 185 8.60 -14.55 -18.81
C VAL A 185 9.42 -13.95 -17.69
N ALA A 186 9.19 -14.40 -16.44
CA ALA A 186 9.96 -13.96 -15.29
C ALA A 186 11.46 -14.29 -15.43
N PHE A 187 11.78 -15.49 -15.92
CA PHE A 187 13.15 -15.92 -16.18
C PHE A 187 13.85 -15.01 -17.21
N ASP A 188 13.22 -14.81 -18.38
CA ASP A 188 13.79 -13.99 -19.45
C ASP A 188 13.94 -12.52 -19.02
N THR A 189 12.98 -12.02 -18.23
CA THR A 189 13.06 -10.66 -17.67
C THR A 189 14.28 -10.50 -16.77
N LEU A 190 14.50 -11.44 -15.85
CA LEU A 190 15.64 -11.38 -14.94
C LEU A 190 16.97 -11.57 -15.66
N GLN A 191 17.04 -12.47 -16.64
CA GLN A 191 18.22 -12.67 -17.47
C GLN A 191 18.59 -11.38 -18.23
N SER A 192 17.60 -10.79 -18.90
CA SER A 192 17.77 -9.55 -19.64
C SER A 192 18.18 -8.38 -18.72
N ALA A 193 17.50 -8.24 -17.57
CA ALA A 193 17.77 -7.20 -16.59
C ALA A 193 19.19 -7.30 -16.03
N LYS A 194 19.60 -8.51 -15.64
CA LYS A 194 20.96 -8.79 -15.13
C LYS A 194 22.03 -8.49 -16.16
N ALA A 195 21.86 -8.96 -17.40
CA ALA A 195 22.81 -8.74 -18.49
C ALA A 195 22.97 -7.25 -18.83
N ASN A 196 21.94 -6.46 -18.62
CA ASN A 196 21.95 -5.02 -18.90
C ASN A 196 22.23 -4.15 -17.68
N GLY A 197 22.55 -4.72 -16.53
CA GLY A 197 22.87 -3.97 -15.31
C GLY A 197 21.67 -3.15 -14.81
N ALA A 198 20.47 -3.72 -14.77
CA ALA A 198 19.30 -3.10 -14.20
C ALA A 198 19.46 -2.94 -12.67
N ASP A 199 18.84 -1.89 -12.12
CA ASP A 199 18.79 -1.68 -10.67
C ASP A 199 17.54 -2.34 -10.05
N VAL A 200 16.41 -2.34 -10.79
CA VAL A 200 15.13 -2.89 -10.30
C VAL A 200 14.36 -3.59 -11.43
N VAL A 201 13.69 -4.67 -11.05
CA VAL A 201 12.77 -5.43 -11.91
C VAL A 201 11.40 -5.50 -11.26
N LEU A 202 10.35 -5.18 -12.03
CA LEU A 202 8.96 -5.30 -11.62
C LEU A 202 8.28 -6.36 -12.49
N ILE A 203 7.71 -7.41 -11.88
CA ILE A 203 7.02 -8.50 -12.58
C ILE A 203 5.52 -8.42 -12.31
N ASP A 204 4.71 -8.19 -13.36
CA ASP A 204 3.25 -8.26 -13.30
C ASP A 204 2.79 -9.72 -13.35
N THR A 205 1.83 -10.09 -12.51
CA THR A 205 1.29 -11.46 -12.45
C THR A 205 -0.23 -11.48 -12.64
N ASP A 206 -0.75 -12.66 -12.99
CA ASP A 206 -2.20 -12.89 -13.01
C ASP A 206 -2.82 -12.77 -11.60
N GLY A 207 -4.07 -12.39 -11.56
CA GLY A 207 -4.83 -12.15 -10.32
C GLY A 207 -6.04 -13.05 -10.14
N ARG A 208 -6.07 -14.26 -10.74
CA ARG A 208 -7.20 -15.19 -10.69
C ARG A 208 -7.32 -15.92 -9.35
N LEU A 209 -7.68 -15.20 -8.29
CA LEU A 209 -7.78 -15.74 -6.93
C LEU A 209 -8.86 -16.82 -6.76
N HIS A 210 -9.86 -16.89 -7.65
CA HIS A 210 -10.89 -17.94 -7.63
C HIS A 210 -10.32 -19.35 -7.84
N ASN A 211 -9.15 -19.47 -8.49
CA ASN A 211 -8.39 -20.71 -8.59
C ASN A 211 -7.15 -20.65 -7.69
N LYS A 212 -7.35 -20.72 -6.38
CA LYS A 212 -6.26 -20.58 -5.39
C LYS A 212 -5.13 -21.56 -5.60
N VAL A 213 -5.44 -22.82 -5.90
CA VAL A 213 -4.42 -23.89 -6.10
C VAL A 213 -3.58 -23.60 -7.34
N GLY A 214 -4.24 -23.23 -8.45
CA GLY A 214 -3.55 -22.84 -9.67
C GLY A 214 -2.64 -21.64 -9.47
N LEU A 215 -3.14 -20.59 -8.83
CA LEU A 215 -2.38 -19.38 -8.53
C LEU A 215 -1.19 -19.68 -7.59
N MET A 216 -1.38 -20.50 -6.56
CA MET A 216 -0.31 -20.89 -5.65
C MET A 216 0.82 -21.62 -6.40
N ASN A 217 0.46 -22.59 -7.26
CA ASN A 217 1.44 -23.35 -8.06
C ASN A 217 2.18 -22.44 -9.05
N GLU A 218 1.47 -21.50 -9.68
CA GLU A 218 2.05 -20.52 -10.60
C GLU A 218 3.04 -19.60 -9.89
N LEU A 219 2.64 -18.98 -8.78
CA LEU A 219 3.51 -18.09 -8.01
C LEU A 219 4.72 -18.83 -7.43
N LYS A 220 4.52 -20.08 -6.96
CA LYS A 220 5.63 -20.93 -6.51
C LYS A 220 6.62 -21.20 -7.65
N LYS A 221 6.12 -21.59 -8.83
CA LYS A 221 6.96 -21.84 -10.00
C LYS A 221 7.72 -20.59 -10.44
N ILE A 222 7.07 -19.42 -10.47
CA ILE A 222 7.72 -18.14 -10.78
C ILE A 222 8.88 -17.89 -9.82
N LYS A 223 8.66 -18.01 -8.50
CA LYS A 223 9.71 -17.81 -7.49
C LYS A 223 10.87 -18.81 -7.64
N GLU A 224 10.58 -20.09 -7.88
CA GLU A 224 11.61 -21.12 -8.08
C GLU A 224 12.48 -20.83 -9.31
N VAL A 225 11.87 -20.34 -10.38
CA VAL A 225 12.58 -20.02 -11.62
C VAL A 225 13.40 -18.74 -11.47
N MET A 226 12.89 -17.72 -10.76
CA MET A 226 13.64 -16.52 -10.44
C MET A 226 14.95 -16.83 -9.70
N LYS A 227 14.90 -17.74 -8.71
CA LYS A 227 16.07 -18.16 -7.93
C LYS A 227 17.17 -18.83 -8.76
N LYS A 228 16.86 -19.38 -9.93
CA LYS A 228 17.86 -19.92 -10.86
C LYS A 228 18.72 -18.84 -11.51
N VAL A 229 18.19 -17.59 -11.61
CA VAL A 229 18.90 -16.44 -12.17
C VAL A 229 19.56 -15.62 -11.07
N LEU A 230 18.80 -15.38 -10.00
CA LEU A 230 19.18 -14.60 -8.81
C LEU A 230 18.72 -15.38 -7.56
N PRO A 231 19.63 -15.96 -6.78
CA PRO A 231 19.28 -16.81 -5.62
C PRO A 231 18.37 -16.13 -4.60
N GLU A 232 18.49 -14.81 -4.44
CA GLU A 232 17.71 -14.00 -3.50
C GLU A 232 16.32 -13.62 -4.01
N ALA A 233 16.06 -13.74 -5.34
CA ALA A 233 14.81 -13.29 -5.95
C ALA A 233 13.61 -14.20 -5.62
N PRO A 234 12.39 -13.61 -5.48
CA PRO A 234 12.14 -12.18 -5.44
C PRO A 234 12.53 -11.57 -4.09
N ASP A 235 13.09 -10.36 -4.08
CA ASP A 235 13.39 -9.59 -2.87
C ASP A 235 12.12 -9.13 -2.17
N GLU A 236 11.09 -8.86 -2.97
CA GLU A 236 9.82 -8.35 -2.49
C GLU A 236 8.66 -9.04 -3.21
N VAL A 237 7.66 -9.47 -2.44
CA VAL A 237 6.35 -9.89 -2.94
C VAL A 237 5.35 -8.84 -2.50
N MET A 238 5.01 -7.95 -3.42
CA MET A 238 4.13 -6.81 -3.18
C MET A 238 2.69 -7.16 -3.51
N LEU A 239 1.82 -7.13 -2.50
CA LEU A 239 0.38 -7.28 -2.69
C LEU A 239 -0.26 -5.91 -2.96
N VAL A 240 -0.93 -5.79 -4.10
CA VAL A 240 -1.72 -4.61 -4.46
C VAL A 240 -3.17 -4.83 -4.07
N LEU A 241 -3.75 -3.88 -3.33
CA LEU A 241 -5.13 -3.90 -2.84
C LEU A 241 -5.86 -2.62 -3.25
N ASP A 242 -7.15 -2.75 -3.52
CA ASP A 242 -8.04 -1.63 -3.81
C ASP A 242 -8.68 -1.11 -2.51
N GLY A 243 -8.21 0.04 -2.01
CA GLY A 243 -8.69 0.66 -0.77
C GLY A 243 -10.17 1.09 -0.83
N SER A 244 -10.73 1.28 -2.02
CA SER A 244 -12.16 1.64 -2.18
C SER A 244 -13.11 0.50 -1.84
N THR A 245 -12.62 -0.75 -1.79
CA THR A 245 -13.43 -1.94 -1.50
C THR A 245 -13.59 -2.21 0.00
N GLY A 246 -12.92 -1.45 0.87
CA GLY A 246 -13.04 -1.56 2.33
C GLY A 246 -12.69 -2.97 2.84
N GLN A 247 -13.57 -3.58 3.63
CA GLN A 247 -13.35 -4.91 4.21
C GLN A 247 -13.10 -6.02 3.17
N ASN A 248 -13.56 -5.87 1.93
CA ASN A 248 -13.24 -6.83 0.86
C ASN A 248 -11.76 -6.85 0.52
N ALA A 249 -11.07 -5.71 0.60
CA ALA A 249 -9.61 -5.65 0.41
C ALA A 249 -8.89 -6.49 1.47
N PHE A 250 -9.37 -6.45 2.70
CA PHE A 250 -8.83 -7.24 3.79
C PHE A 250 -9.01 -8.76 3.58
N GLU A 251 -10.19 -9.20 3.15
CA GLU A 251 -10.43 -10.61 2.84
C GLU A 251 -9.57 -11.10 1.67
N GLN A 252 -9.37 -10.28 0.65
CA GLN A 252 -8.42 -10.57 -0.44
C GLN A 252 -6.98 -10.70 0.08
N ALA A 253 -6.58 -9.82 0.97
CA ALA A 253 -5.25 -9.83 1.58
C ALA A 253 -4.99 -11.12 2.36
N LYS A 254 -5.93 -11.56 3.19
CA LYS A 254 -5.87 -12.86 3.90
C LYS A 254 -5.72 -14.03 2.93
N GLN A 255 -6.49 -14.00 1.83
CA GLN A 255 -6.46 -15.07 0.84
C GLN A 255 -5.11 -15.14 0.11
N PHE A 256 -4.51 -14.00 -0.23
CA PHE A 256 -3.17 -13.96 -0.82
C PHE A 256 -2.09 -14.37 0.17
N ALA A 257 -2.17 -13.94 1.44
CA ALA A 257 -1.24 -14.36 2.48
C ALA A 257 -1.26 -15.90 2.71
N ALA A 258 -2.41 -16.54 2.50
CA ALA A 258 -2.52 -18.01 2.54
C ALA A 258 -1.91 -18.71 1.32
N VAL A 259 -1.75 -18.00 0.20
CA VAL A 259 -1.22 -18.53 -1.07
C VAL A 259 0.29 -18.30 -1.19
N THR A 260 0.77 -17.15 -0.73
CA THR A 260 2.19 -16.78 -0.84
C THR A 260 2.59 -15.86 0.30
N GLN A 261 3.88 -15.92 0.67
CA GLN A 261 4.42 -14.97 1.64
C GLN A 261 4.44 -13.57 1.01
N ILE A 262 3.66 -12.66 1.59
CA ILE A 262 3.64 -11.23 1.23
C ILE A 262 4.66 -10.51 2.10
N THR A 263 5.43 -9.61 1.49
CA THR A 263 6.46 -8.83 2.20
C THR A 263 6.18 -7.34 2.23
N SER A 264 5.30 -6.85 1.35
CA SER A 264 4.87 -5.45 1.33
C SER A 264 3.48 -5.28 0.75
N LEU A 265 2.88 -4.12 1.03
CA LEU A 265 1.54 -3.75 0.56
C LEU A 265 1.60 -2.45 -0.25
N ALA A 266 0.81 -2.40 -1.33
CA ALA A 266 0.44 -1.18 -2.03
C ALA A 266 -1.07 -1.04 -2.01
N ILE A 267 -1.59 0.08 -1.47
CA ILE A 267 -3.04 0.31 -1.35
C ILE A 267 -3.43 1.43 -2.31
N THR A 268 -4.26 1.11 -3.29
CA THR A 268 -4.65 1.99 -4.40
C THR A 268 -6.02 2.61 -4.19
N LYS A 269 -6.37 3.61 -5.00
CA LYS A 269 -7.71 4.23 -5.10
C LYS A 269 -8.21 4.87 -3.81
N LEU A 270 -7.30 5.36 -2.97
CA LEU A 270 -7.66 6.05 -1.73
C LEU A 270 -8.36 7.39 -1.98
N ASP A 271 -8.11 8.05 -3.12
CA ASP A 271 -8.73 9.29 -3.56
C ASP A 271 -10.23 9.17 -3.86
N GLY A 272 -10.68 7.96 -4.18
CA GLY A 272 -12.07 7.65 -4.51
C GLY A 272 -12.97 7.34 -3.31
N THR A 273 -12.42 7.16 -2.10
CA THR A 273 -13.13 6.51 -1.00
C THR A 273 -13.17 7.33 0.30
N ALA A 274 -14.22 7.13 1.08
CA ALA A 274 -14.31 7.52 2.49
C ALA A 274 -13.81 6.41 3.45
N LYS A 275 -13.28 5.31 2.90
CA LYS A 275 -12.92 4.08 3.60
C LYS A 275 -11.42 3.92 3.84
N GLY A 276 -10.66 5.02 3.86
CA GLY A 276 -9.20 5.00 4.03
C GLY A 276 -8.71 4.38 5.34
N GLY A 277 -9.59 4.23 6.34
CA GLY A 277 -9.29 3.48 7.57
C GLY A 277 -8.88 2.02 7.33
N VAL A 278 -9.24 1.45 6.18
CA VAL A 278 -8.83 0.09 5.76
C VAL A 278 -7.31 -0.07 5.76
N VAL A 279 -6.54 0.99 5.51
CA VAL A 279 -5.06 0.97 5.55
C VAL A 279 -4.58 0.56 6.94
N ILE A 280 -5.22 1.11 7.99
CA ILE A 280 -4.88 0.85 9.40
C ILE A 280 -5.16 -0.61 9.73
N GLY A 281 -6.38 -1.08 9.40
CA GLY A 281 -6.81 -2.45 9.68
C GLY A 281 -5.98 -3.51 8.96
N ILE A 282 -5.70 -3.29 7.67
CA ILE A 282 -4.89 -4.23 6.86
C ILE A 282 -3.46 -4.31 7.41
N SER A 283 -2.84 -3.17 7.72
CA SER A 283 -1.49 -3.14 8.28
C SER A 283 -1.41 -3.87 9.62
N ASP A 284 -2.37 -3.62 10.53
CA ASP A 284 -2.37 -4.24 11.86
C ASP A 284 -2.60 -5.75 11.78
N GLN A 285 -3.55 -6.22 10.98
CA GLN A 285 -3.94 -7.62 10.97
C GLN A 285 -3.03 -8.52 10.14
N LEU A 286 -2.46 -8.03 9.04
CA LEU A 286 -1.54 -8.81 8.22
C LEU A 286 -0.10 -8.80 8.76
N LYS A 287 0.25 -7.85 9.60
CA LYS A 287 1.62 -7.65 10.10
C LYS A 287 2.64 -7.49 8.96
N VAL A 288 2.22 -6.86 7.86
CA VAL A 288 3.01 -6.59 6.67
C VAL A 288 3.07 -5.08 6.45
N PRO A 289 4.25 -4.49 6.15
CA PRO A 289 4.37 -3.05 5.97
C PRO A 289 3.61 -2.56 4.74
N VAL A 290 2.90 -1.46 4.88
CA VAL A 290 2.41 -0.68 3.76
C VAL A 290 3.58 0.14 3.23
N LYS A 291 3.95 -0.06 1.97
CA LYS A 291 5.04 0.70 1.31
C LYS A 291 4.55 1.84 0.44
N TYR A 292 3.44 1.61 -0.24
CA TYR A 292 2.94 2.54 -1.25
C TYR A 292 1.46 2.79 -1.11
N ILE A 293 1.04 4.04 -1.39
CA ILE A 293 -0.37 4.44 -1.45
C ILE A 293 -0.66 5.15 -2.78
N GLY A 294 -1.78 4.76 -3.41
CA GLY A 294 -2.30 5.37 -4.63
C GLY A 294 -3.39 6.38 -4.33
N LEU A 295 -3.16 7.63 -4.74
CA LEU A 295 -3.95 8.81 -4.40
C LEU A 295 -4.57 9.48 -5.64
N GLY A 296 -4.62 8.78 -6.76
CA GLY A 296 -5.17 9.29 -8.02
C GLY A 296 -4.63 8.56 -9.25
N GLU A 297 -4.94 9.07 -10.44
CA GLU A 297 -4.61 8.43 -11.72
C GLU A 297 -3.25 8.85 -12.30
N GLY A 298 -2.70 9.98 -11.89
CA GLY A 298 -1.44 10.51 -12.40
C GLY A 298 -0.21 9.67 -12.02
N MET A 299 0.88 9.82 -12.75
CA MET A 299 2.16 9.12 -12.47
C MET A 299 2.72 9.47 -11.10
N LYS A 300 2.51 10.71 -10.63
CA LYS A 300 2.95 11.21 -9.33
C LYS A 300 2.04 10.81 -8.17
N ASP A 301 0.84 10.27 -8.46
CA ASP A 301 -0.17 9.97 -7.47
C ASP A 301 0.05 8.62 -6.74
N LEU A 302 1.17 7.96 -7.00
CA LEU A 302 1.67 6.88 -6.17
C LEU A 302 2.77 7.44 -5.28
N GLN A 303 2.58 7.33 -3.97
CA GLN A 303 3.51 7.85 -2.97
C GLN A 303 4.05 6.75 -2.06
N LEU A 304 5.23 6.96 -1.54
CA LEU A 304 5.76 6.20 -0.41
C LEU A 304 4.87 6.44 0.81
N PHE A 305 4.55 5.38 1.53
CA PHE A 305 3.73 5.47 2.74
C PHE A 305 4.57 5.98 3.89
N ASN A 306 4.16 7.12 4.44
CA ASN A 306 4.67 7.65 5.71
C ASN A 306 3.53 7.65 6.73
N LYS A 307 3.68 6.84 7.78
CA LYS A 307 2.63 6.61 8.79
C LYS A 307 2.13 7.87 9.48
N ARG A 308 3.05 8.76 9.88
CA ARG A 308 2.67 10.01 10.57
C ARG A 308 1.97 10.99 9.63
N GLN A 309 2.48 11.17 8.41
CA GLN A 309 1.83 12.04 7.43
C GLN A 309 0.44 11.52 7.05
N PHE A 310 0.29 10.19 6.93
CA PHE A 310 -1.00 9.56 6.64
C PHE A 310 -2.01 9.81 7.77
N VAL A 311 -1.63 9.55 9.03
CA VAL A 311 -2.49 9.78 10.18
C VAL A 311 -2.81 11.26 10.34
N ASP A 312 -1.82 12.14 10.21
CA ASP A 312 -2.03 13.60 10.24
C ASP A 312 -3.03 14.04 9.17
N SER A 313 -2.93 13.49 7.96
CA SER A 313 -3.85 13.84 6.88
C SER A 313 -5.28 13.37 7.13
N LEU A 314 -5.49 12.27 7.86
CA LEU A 314 -6.82 11.78 8.22
C LEU A 314 -7.49 12.61 9.32
N PHE A 315 -6.72 13.14 10.27
CA PHE A 315 -7.24 13.72 11.51
C PHE A 315 -7.05 15.24 11.63
N LYS A 316 -6.38 15.90 10.69
CA LYS A 316 -6.31 17.37 10.66
C LYS A 316 -7.64 17.99 10.31
N GLY A 317 -8.14 18.90 11.15
CA GLY A 317 -9.26 19.79 10.85
C GLY A 317 -8.98 20.70 9.65
N LYS A 318 -10.04 21.28 9.04
CA LYS A 318 -9.92 22.28 7.95
C LYS A 318 -9.29 23.60 8.44
N SER A 319 -9.06 23.75 9.73
CA SER A 319 -8.64 24.99 10.39
C SER A 319 -7.20 24.97 10.96
N ASP A 320 -6.48 23.85 10.82
CA ASP A 320 -5.08 23.68 11.20
C ASP A 320 -4.19 23.63 9.92
#